data_1ee788f56246751ff4c591547e2a4c72
#
_entry.id   1ee788f56246751ff4c591547e2a4c72
#
_cell.length_a   1.000
_cell.length_b   1.000
_cell.length_c   1.000
_cell.angle_alpha   90.00
_cell.angle_beta   90.00
_cell.angle_gamma   90.00
#
_symmetry.space_group_name_H-M   'P 1'
#
loop_
_entity.id
_entity.type
_entity.pdbx_description
1 polymer ?
#
loop_
_entity_poly.entity_id
_entity_poly.type
_entity_poly.pdbx_seq_one_letter_code
_entity_poly.pdbx_strand_id
1 'polypeptide(L)'
;MKTEVVISIGSNRHQVDNLCAARKALEALLEQPVFTVPVWTVPVGIVSDNFLNSMVKGLTTLSEAELTKELRLIEHSLGDDGKAHRRGIVNIDLDILLFGSTRHHPADWKRPYIKTQLHTLLNM
;
A
#
# COMPACT_ATOMS: atom_id res chain seq x y z
N MET A 1 8.21 -10.99 18.71
CA MET A 1 9.27 -10.51 17.81
C MET A 1 8.68 -9.54 16.81
N LYS A 2 9.33 -8.40 16.62
CA LYS A 2 8.87 -7.38 15.65
C LYS A 2 9.54 -7.58 14.30
N THR A 3 8.74 -7.51 13.25
CA THR A 3 9.21 -7.66 11.87
C THR A 3 9.07 -6.33 11.14
N GLU A 4 10.10 -5.92 10.42
CA GLU A 4 10.02 -4.74 9.55
C GLU A 4 9.23 -5.09 8.29
N VAL A 5 8.30 -4.21 7.93
CA VAL A 5 7.45 -4.39 6.76
C VAL A 5 7.43 -3.12 5.93
N VAL A 6 7.23 -3.28 4.62
CA VAL A 6 6.93 -2.19 3.69
C VAL A 6 5.65 -2.54 2.96
N ILE A 7 4.71 -1.59 2.98
CA ILE A 7 3.40 -1.75 2.37
C ILE A 7 3.20 -0.63 1.34
N SER A 8 2.81 -1.00 0.12
CA SER A 8 2.41 -0.03 -0.90
C SER A 8 0.93 0.31 -0.75
N ILE A 9 0.60 1.57 -1.03
CA ILE A 9 -0.73 2.13 -0.89
C ILE A 9 -1.10 2.80 -2.20
N GLY A 10 -2.23 2.44 -2.80
CA GLY A 10 -2.67 3.04 -4.06
C GLY A 10 -4.17 3.24 -4.10
N SER A 11 -4.60 4.31 -4.76
CA SER A 11 -6.03 4.63 -4.95
C SER A 11 -6.22 5.36 -6.27
N ASN A 12 -7.27 5.02 -7.02
CA ASN A 12 -7.66 5.76 -8.22
C ASN A 12 -9.07 6.36 -8.11
N ARG A 13 -9.67 6.38 -6.93
CA ARG A 13 -10.98 6.97 -6.68
C ARG A 13 -11.00 7.63 -5.32
N HIS A 14 -11.48 8.90 -5.28
CA HIS A 14 -11.44 9.72 -4.06
C HIS A 14 -10.04 9.60 -3.40
N GLN A 15 -9.03 9.79 -4.23
CA GLN A 15 -7.65 9.38 -3.94
C GLN A 15 -7.12 9.98 -2.64
N VAL A 16 -7.29 11.28 -2.45
CA VAL A 16 -6.78 11.96 -1.25
C VAL A 16 -7.49 11.46 0.00
N ASP A 17 -8.80 11.36 -0.04
CA ASP A 17 -9.61 10.92 1.12
C ASP A 17 -9.31 9.47 1.48
N ASN A 18 -9.24 8.59 0.47
CA ASN A 18 -8.95 7.16 0.69
C ASN A 18 -7.52 6.95 1.17
N LEU A 19 -6.57 7.69 0.63
CA LEU A 19 -5.18 7.61 1.07
C LEU A 19 -5.04 8.07 2.53
N CYS A 20 -5.69 9.18 2.90
CA CYS A 20 -5.68 9.68 4.27
C CYS A 20 -6.31 8.68 5.25
N ALA A 21 -7.43 8.06 4.88
CA ALA A 21 -8.09 7.05 5.71
C ALA A 21 -7.22 5.82 5.89
N ALA A 22 -6.58 5.35 4.81
CA ALA A 22 -5.66 4.22 4.86
C ALA A 22 -4.44 4.52 5.76
N ARG A 23 -3.88 5.73 5.67
CA ARG A 23 -2.76 6.15 6.53
C ARG A 23 -3.14 6.06 8.00
N LYS A 24 -4.31 6.57 8.38
CA LYS A 24 -4.77 6.51 9.78
C LYS A 24 -4.89 5.07 10.26
N ALA A 25 -5.47 4.20 9.44
CA ALA A 25 -5.60 2.78 9.79
C ALA A 25 -4.24 2.10 9.93
N LEU A 26 -3.29 2.40 9.05
CA LEU A 26 -1.94 1.84 9.10
C LEU A 26 -1.12 2.40 10.26
N GLU A 27 -1.31 3.66 10.65
CA GLU A 27 -0.70 4.24 11.84
C GLU A 27 -1.13 3.50 13.11
N ALA A 28 -2.39 3.06 13.17
CA ALA A 28 -2.90 2.28 14.29
C ALA A 28 -2.41 0.82 14.26
N LEU A 29 -2.14 0.28 13.08
CA LEU A 29 -1.76 -1.13 12.89
C LEU A 29 -0.26 -1.38 13.06
N LEU A 30 0.58 -0.43 12.65
CA LEU A 30 2.04 -0.59 12.65
C LEU A 30 2.69 0.23 13.76
N GLU A 31 3.85 -0.24 14.22
CA GLU A 31 4.69 0.51 15.16
C GLU A 31 5.73 1.31 14.36
N GLN A 32 6.00 2.53 14.81
CA GLN A 32 6.97 3.45 14.22
C GLN A 32 6.78 3.62 12.70
N PRO A 33 5.57 3.93 12.22
CA PRO A 33 5.32 4.03 10.80
C PRO A 33 5.98 5.27 10.20
N VAL A 34 6.58 5.09 9.03
CA VAL A 34 7.17 6.18 8.22
C VAL A 34 6.55 6.11 6.84
N PHE A 35 5.87 7.18 6.42
CA PHE A 35 5.19 7.26 5.12
C PHE A 35 6.00 8.08 4.13
N THR A 36 5.95 7.68 2.86
CA THR A 36 6.50 8.51 1.77
C THR A 36 5.52 9.60 1.39
N VAL A 37 6.02 10.65 0.74
CA VAL A 37 5.18 11.67 0.10
C VAL A 37 4.43 11.00 -1.05
N PRO A 38 3.09 11.18 -1.16
CA PRO A 38 2.33 10.58 -2.24
C PRO A 38 2.75 11.08 -3.62
N VAL A 39 2.70 10.19 -4.62
CA VAL A 39 2.98 10.52 -6.02
C VAL A 39 1.85 10.05 -6.91
N TRP A 40 1.55 10.84 -7.95
CA TRP A 40 0.57 10.48 -8.97
C TRP A 40 1.22 9.63 -10.04
N THR A 41 0.53 8.56 -10.46
CA THR A 41 0.97 7.70 -11.57
C THR A 41 -0.18 7.43 -12.53
N VAL A 42 0.15 7.17 -13.81
CA VAL A 42 -0.82 6.72 -14.79
C VAL A 42 -1.14 5.23 -14.57
N PRO A 43 -2.38 4.79 -14.88
CA PRO A 43 -2.74 3.38 -14.75
C PRO A 43 -1.90 2.48 -15.66
N VAL A 44 -1.63 1.25 -15.18
CA VAL A 44 -0.94 0.22 -15.96
C VAL A 44 -1.89 -0.96 -16.11
N GLY A 45 -2.21 -1.31 -17.38
CA GLY A 45 -3.03 -2.47 -17.70
C GLY A 45 -4.53 -2.30 -17.50
N ILE A 46 -5.01 -1.11 -17.09
CA ILE A 46 -6.44 -0.81 -16.96
C ILE A 46 -6.74 0.60 -17.48
N VAL A 47 -8.00 0.83 -17.88
CA VAL A 47 -8.49 2.17 -18.23
C VAL A 47 -9.16 2.74 -16.99
N SER A 48 -8.56 3.74 -16.38
CA SER A 48 -9.06 4.35 -15.14
C SER A 48 -8.47 5.73 -14.93
N ASP A 49 -8.88 6.41 -13.85
CA ASP A 49 -8.22 7.63 -13.38
C ASP A 49 -6.81 7.31 -12.92
N ASN A 50 -5.98 8.34 -12.80
CA ASN A 50 -4.63 8.20 -12.29
C ASN A 50 -4.64 7.72 -10.85
N PHE A 51 -3.60 6.99 -10.48
CA PHE A 51 -3.41 6.55 -9.10
C PHE A 51 -2.65 7.60 -8.29
N LEU A 52 -3.04 7.73 -7.04
CA LEU A 52 -2.22 8.38 -6.02
C LEU A 52 -1.59 7.26 -5.19
N ASN A 53 -0.27 7.26 -5.10
CA ASN A 53 0.50 6.18 -4.48
C ASN A 53 1.38 6.70 -3.36
N SER A 54 1.49 5.91 -2.31
CA SER A 54 2.40 6.14 -1.21
C SER A 54 2.92 4.79 -0.70
N MET A 55 3.80 4.85 0.26
CA MET A 55 4.39 3.67 0.85
C MET A 55 4.62 3.91 2.34
N VAL A 56 4.54 2.86 3.14
CA VAL A 56 4.83 2.93 4.57
C VAL A 56 5.82 1.85 4.95
N LYS A 57 6.78 2.21 5.79
CA LYS A 57 7.66 1.29 6.50
C LYS A 57 7.27 1.30 7.97
N GLY A 58 7.18 0.14 8.59
CA GLY A 58 6.87 0.05 10.00
C GLY A 58 7.23 -1.30 10.56
N LEU A 59 6.90 -1.52 11.83
CA LEU A 59 7.14 -2.76 12.54
C LEU A 59 5.81 -3.41 12.92
N THR A 60 5.76 -4.74 12.87
CA THR A 60 4.59 -5.50 13.27
C THR A 60 4.99 -6.73 14.08
N THR A 61 4.14 -7.13 15.03
CA THR A 61 4.24 -8.41 15.73
C THR A 61 3.37 -9.48 15.07
N LEU A 62 2.56 -9.10 14.08
CA LEU A 62 1.70 -10.02 13.35
C LEU A 62 2.50 -10.90 12.42
N SER A 63 1.99 -12.10 12.14
CA SER A 63 2.49 -12.92 11.05
C SER A 63 2.11 -12.27 9.71
N GLU A 64 2.75 -12.71 8.63
CA GLU A 64 2.40 -12.22 7.29
C GLU A 64 0.93 -12.47 6.96
N ALA A 65 0.41 -13.66 7.29
CA ALA A 65 -1.00 -14.00 7.06
C ALA A 65 -1.94 -13.12 7.87
N GLU A 66 -1.61 -12.86 9.12
CA GLU A 66 -2.40 -11.97 9.98
C GLU A 66 -2.39 -10.53 9.46
N LEU A 67 -1.21 -10.04 9.04
CA LEU A 67 -1.08 -8.70 8.48
C LEU A 67 -1.89 -8.57 7.19
N THR A 68 -1.79 -9.55 6.29
CA THR A 68 -2.57 -9.57 5.05
C THR A 68 -4.06 -9.48 5.34
N LYS A 69 -4.54 -10.25 6.33
CA LYS A 69 -5.95 -10.20 6.74
C LYS A 69 -6.36 -8.81 7.20
N GLU A 70 -5.54 -8.16 8.02
CA GLU A 70 -5.81 -6.80 8.49
C GLU A 70 -5.84 -5.79 7.33
N LEU A 71 -4.94 -5.93 6.35
CA LEU A 71 -4.94 -5.08 5.17
C LEU A 71 -6.21 -5.26 4.34
N ARG A 72 -6.70 -6.50 4.18
CA ARG A 72 -7.96 -6.76 3.46
C ARG A 72 -9.16 -6.16 4.19
N LEU A 73 -9.16 -6.18 5.53
CA LEU A 73 -10.20 -5.54 6.33
C LEU A 73 -10.21 -4.02 6.14
N ILE A 74 -9.03 -3.39 6.07
CA ILE A 74 -8.92 -1.95 5.79
C ILE A 74 -9.49 -1.64 4.40
N GLU A 75 -9.07 -2.39 3.38
CA GLU A 75 -9.57 -2.21 2.01
C GLU A 75 -11.09 -2.33 1.97
N HIS A 76 -11.63 -3.35 2.60
CA HIS A 76 -13.07 -3.60 2.62
C HIS A 76 -13.83 -2.47 3.33
N SER A 77 -13.28 -1.95 4.43
CA SER A 77 -13.88 -0.84 5.18
C SER A 77 -13.95 0.45 4.35
N LEU A 78 -13.10 0.60 3.35
CA LEU A 78 -13.07 1.76 2.44
C LEU A 78 -13.86 1.51 1.16
N GLY A 79 -14.64 0.43 1.13
CA GLY A 79 -15.53 0.12 0.01
C GLY A 79 -14.87 -0.58 -1.17
N ASP A 80 -13.66 -1.09 -1.00
CA ASP A 80 -12.97 -1.80 -2.07
C ASP A 80 -13.49 -3.24 -2.18
N ASP A 81 -13.92 -3.63 -3.36
CA ASP A 81 -14.40 -4.98 -3.64
C ASP A 81 -13.99 -5.45 -5.05
N GLY A 82 -14.10 -6.75 -5.31
CA GLY A 82 -13.71 -7.34 -6.57
C GLY A 82 -14.52 -6.85 -7.79
N LYS A 83 -15.74 -6.39 -7.58
CA LYS A 83 -16.59 -5.87 -8.65
C LYS A 83 -16.10 -4.50 -9.10
N ALA A 84 -15.73 -3.64 -8.14
CA ALA A 84 -15.17 -2.33 -8.42
C ALA A 84 -13.84 -2.46 -9.18
N HIS A 85 -12.97 -3.38 -8.78
CA HIS A 85 -11.71 -3.65 -9.47
C HIS A 85 -11.93 -4.05 -10.93
N ARG A 86 -12.94 -4.87 -11.21
CA ARG A 86 -13.26 -5.27 -12.59
C ARG A 86 -13.70 -4.11 -13.47
N ARG A 87 -14.19 -3.02 -12.88
CA ARG A 87 -14.56 -1.79 -13.58
C ARG A 87 -13.42 -0.77 -13.63
N GLY A 88 -12.23 -1.14 -13.16
CA GLY A 88 -11.09 -0.23 -13.07
C GLY A 88 -11.16 0.74 -11.90
N ILE A 89 -12.02 0.47 -10.90
CA ILE A 89 -12.16 1.30 -9.71
C ILE A 89 -11.41 0.64 -8.57
N VAL A 90 -10.40 1.33 -8.05
CA VAL A 90 -9.60 0.89 -6.91
C VAL A 90 -9.69 1.97 -5.84
N ASN A 91 -10.61 1.79 -4.87
CA ASN A 91 -10.75 2.73 -3.75
C ASN A 91 -9.47 2.78 -2.94
N ILE A 92 -8.94 1.61 -2.58
CA ILE A 92 -7.65 1.49 -1.92
C ILE A 92 -7.08 0.09 -2.20
N ASP A 93 -5.79 0.04 -2.48
CA ASP A 93 -5.05 -1.21 -2.66
C ASP A 93 -3.84 -1.17 -1.73
N LEU A 94 -3.73 -2.19 -0.89
CA LEU A 94 -2.67 -2.31 0.11
C LEU A 94 -1.93 -3.63 -0.11
N ASP A 95 -0.65 -3.55 -0.47
CA ASP A 95 0.15 -4.72 -0.77
C ASP A 95 1.43 -4.73 0.06
N ILE A 96 1.72 -5.88 0.68
CA ILE A 96 3.00 -6.09 1.36
C ILE A 96 4.07 -6.27 0.28
N LEU A 97 5.02 -5.35 0.22
CA LEU A 97 6.17 -5.45 -0.68
C LEU A 97 7.36 -6.13 -0.02
N LEU A 98 7.50 -5.95 1.28
CA LEU A 98 8.60 -6.53 2.06
C LEU A 98 8.05 -6.98 3.41
N PHE A 99 8.33 -8.22 3.78
CA PHE A 99 8.05 -8.76 5.11
C PHE A 99 9.33 -9.36 5.66
N GLY A 100 9.97 -8.66 6.58
CA GLY A 100 11.31 -9.02 7.03
C GLY A 100 12.30 -8.95 5.86
N SER A 101 12.84 -10.10 5.47
CA SER A 101 13.73 -10.20 4.31
C SER A 101 13.04 -10.74 3.06
N THR A 102 11.74 -11.06 3.14
CA THR A 102 10.99 -11.64 2.02
C THR A 102 10.35 -10.57 1.16
N ARG A 103 10.68 -10.54 -0.12
CA ARG A 103 10.11 -9.62 -1.11
C ARG A 103 8.89 -10.25 -1.76
N HIS A 104 7.85 -9.43 -1.94
CA HIS A 104 6.63 -9.81 -2.63
C HIS A 104 6.38 -8.90 -3.83
N HIS A 105 5.54 -9.30 -4.77
CA HIS A 105 5.18 -8.53 -5.96
C HIS A 105 6.41 -8.09 -6.77
N PRO A 106 7.23 -9.04 -7.27
CA PRO A 106 8.51 -8.70 -7.91
C PRO A 106 8.37 -7.78 -9.13
N ALA A 107 7.24 -7.86 -9.85
CA ALA A 107 6.98 -6.95 -10.98
C ALA A 107 6.85 -5.50 -10.54
N ASP A 108 6.27 -5.25 -9.34
CA ASP A 108 6.10 -3.90 -8.81
C ASP A 108 7.43 -3.27 -8.42
N TRP A 109 8.38 -4.06 -7.95
CA TRP A 109 9.72 -3.58 -7.58
C TRP A 109 10.47 -2.94 -8.75
N LYS A 110 10.06 -3.23 -10.00
CA LYS A 110 10.70 -2.69 -11.22
C LYS A 110 10.11 -1.34 -11.62
N ARG A 111 8.98 -0.92 -11.05
CA ARG A 111 8.35 0.35 -11.39
C ARG A 111 9.18 1.52 -10.84
N PRO A 112 9.40 2.59 -11.62
CA PRO A 112 10.25 3.71 -11.19
C PRO A 112 9.81 4.34 -9.86
N TYR A 113 8.51 4.58 -9.66
CA TYR A 113 8.04 5.21 -8.43
C TYR A 113 8.23 4.30 -7.21
N ILE A 114 8.09 2.98 -7.38
CA ILE A 114 8.34 1.99 -6.33
C ILE A 114 9.82 2.03 -5.93
N LYS A 115 10.73 2.00 -6.91
CA LYS A 115 12.17 2.08 -6.65
C LYS A 115 12.54 3.35 -5.89
N THR A 116 12.00 4.50 -6.31
CA THR A 116 12.28 5.79 -5.68
C THR A 116 11.78 5.81 -4.24
N GLN A 117 10.55 5.38 -4.00
CA GLN A 117 9.97 5.36 -2.66
C GLN A 117 10.67 4.37 -1.73
N LEU A 118 11.01 3.17 -2.23
CA LEU A 118 11.76 2.18 -1.47
C LEU A 118 13.14 2.70 -1.08
N HIS A 119 13.83 3.35 -2.02
CA HIS A 119 15.13 3.95 -1.75
C HIS A 119 15.03 4.95 -0.61
N THR A 120 14.03 5.83 -0.65
CA THR A 120 13.78 6.82 0.41
C THR A 120 13.54 6.14 1.76
N LEU A 121 12.71 5.11 1.81
CA LEU A 121 12.36 4.43 3.07
C LEU A 121 13.50 3.60 3.64
N LEU A 122 14.19 2.85 2.81
CA LEU A 122 15.19 1.87 3.27
C LEU A 122 16.55 2.49 3.57
N ASN A 123 16.80 3.70 3.09
CA ASN A 123 18.05 4.43 3.34
C ASN A 123 17.90 5.53 4.39
N MET A 124 16.79 5.54 5.11
CA MET A 124 16.56 6.49 6.21
C MET A 124 17.19 5.97 7.49
#